data_c848b7bf6f2cef5c4186ce09f5ecb7ff
#
_entry.id   c848b7bf6f2cef5c4186ce09f5ecb7ff
#
_cell.length_a   1.000
_cell.length_b   1.000
_cell.length_c   1.000
_cell.angle_alpha   90.00
_cell.angle_beta   90.00
_cell.angle_gamma   90.00
#
_symmetry.space_group_name_H-M   'P 1'
#
loop_
_entity.id
_entity.type
_entity.pdbx_description
1 polymer ?
#
loop_
_entity_poly.entity_id
_entity_poly.type
_entity_poly.pdbx_seq_one_letter_code
_entity_poly.pdbx_strand_id
1 'polypeptide(L)'
;MKEIIGVRFRPNGKIYFFSPGDHDVECGQFVIVETARGVEFGKVVLGKRNIDDGKIVSTLKTIIRVATDEDKKKNEDNKEKSKKAFVICKEKIAKHKLDMKLIEAEYTFDNNKVLFYFTADGRIDFRELVKDLASVFKTRIELRQIGVRDETKMVGGIGICGRELCCHKHLSEFVPVLSLIHISEPTRRTPIS
;
A
#
# COMPACT_ATOMS: atom_id res chain seq x y z
N MET A 1 -26.97 -3.83 14.65
CA MET A 1 -25.85 -4.71 14.24
C MET A 1 -25.65 -4.57 12.74
N LYS A 2 -24.41 -4.30 12.30
CA LYS A 2 -24.08 -4.21 10.87
C LYS A 2 -23.12 -5.34 10.51
N GLU A 3 -23.33 -5.92 9.33
CA GLU A 3 -22.42 -6.90 8.78
C GLU A 3 -21.19 -6.19 8.19
N ILE A 4 -20.02 -6.70 8.50
CA ILE A 4 -18.75 -6.24 7.98
C ILE A 4 -17.91 -7.39 7.46
N ILE A 5 -17.05 -7.06 6.50
CA ILE A 5 -15.99 -7.93 6.00
C ILE A 5 -14.66 -7.21 6.09
N GLY A 6 -13.58 -7.96 6.27
CA GLY A 6 -12.22 -7.40 6.27
C GLY A 6 -11.52 -7.65 4.95
N VAL A 7 -11.12 -6.59 4.28
CA VAL A 7 -10.44 -6.61 2.97
C VAL A 7 -9.00 -6.13 3.12
N ARG A 8 -8.08 -6.78 2.44
CA ARG A 8 -6.66 -6.43 2.40
C ARG A 8 -6.21 -6.23 0.95
N PHE A 9 -5.53 -5.13 0.69
CA PHE A 9 -5.05 -4.76 -0.64
C PHE A 9 -3.62 -5.24 -0.93
N ARG A 10 -2.80 -5.42 0.09
CA ARG A 10 -1.41 -5.90 -0.01
C ARG A 10 -1.19 -7.06 0.95
N PRO A 11 -0.30 -8.02 0.66
CA PRO A 11 -0.12 -9.23 1.48
C PRO A 11 0.03 -8.96 2.98
N ASN A 12 0.82 -7.97 3.35
CA ASN A 12 1.09 -7.58 4.74
C ASN A 12 0.50 -6.20 5.10
N GLY A 13 -0.51 -5.74 4.34
CA GLY A 13 -1.16 -4.45 4.55
C GLY A 13 -2.18 -4.47 5.67
N LYS A 14 -2.63 -3.27 6.05
CA LYS A 14 -3.75 -3.05 6.97
C LYS A 14 -5.02 -3.71 6.43
N ILE A 15 -5.85 -4.24 7.33
CA ILE A 15 -7.18 -4.73 7.02
C ILE A 15 -8.14 -3.55 7.10
N TYR A 16 -8.90 -3.34 6.05
CA TYR A 16 -9.95 -2.34 5.98
C TYR A 16 -11.31 -3.02 6.04
N PHE A 17 -12.25 -2.40 6.75
CA PHE A 17 -13.57 -2.95 6.93
C PHE A 17 -14.54 -2.30 5.96
N PHE A 18 -15.35 -3.14 5.32
CA PHE A 18 -16.37 -2.76 4.36
C PHE A 18 -17.69 -3.46 4.70
N SER A 19 -18.80 -2.89 4.23
CA SER A 19 -20.10 -3.58 4.26
C SER A 19 -20.19 -4.55 3.07
N PRO A 20 -20.60 -5.80 3.24
CA PRO A 20 -20.81 -6.73 2.13
C PRO A 20 -21.99 -6.34 1.25
N GLY A 21 -22.93 -5.49 1.74
CA GLY A 21 -24.18 -5.23 1.03
C GLY A 21 -24.98 -6.53 0.81
N ASP A 22 -25.54 -6.68 -0.38
CA ASP A 22 -26.32 -7.85 -0.78
C ASP A 22 -25.44 -8.99 -1.35
N HIS A 23 -24.12 -8.83 -1.32
CA HIS A 23 -23.21 -9.81 -1.89
C HIS A 23 -22.88 -10.91 -0.88
N ASP A 24 -22.89 -12.14 -1.36
CA ASP A 24 -22.38 -13.26 -0.59
C ASP A 24 -20.88 -13.40 -0.82
N VAL A 25 -20.12 -13.12 0.23
CA VAL A 25 -18.65 -13.02 0.17
C VAL A 25 -18.02 -13.92 1.21
N GLU A 26 -17.15 -14.80 0.75
CA GLU A 26 -16.40 -15.72 1.59
C GLU A 26 -14.95 -15.26 1.81
N CYS A 27 -14.36 -15.76 2.90
CA CYS A 27 -12.94 -15.54 3.16
C CYS A 27 -12.08 -16.16 2.05
N GLY A 28 -11.11 -15.41 1.53
CA GLY A 28 -10.23 -15.83 0.43
C GLY A 28 -10.64 -15.32 -0.94
N GLN A 29 -11.88 -14.91 -1.13
CA GLN A 29 -12.35 -14.32 -2.38
C GLN A 29 -11.77 -12.93 -2.61
N PHE A 30 -11.80 -12.51 -3.87
CA PHE A 30 -11.39 -11.16 -4.26
C PHE A 30 -12.62 -10.29 -4.52
N VAL A 31 -12.52 -9.03 -4.12
CA VAL A 31 -13.60 -8.04 -4.23
C VAL A 31 -13.07 -6.74 -4.81
N ILE A 32 -13.98 -6.04 -5.47
CA ILE A 32 -13.74 -4.68 -5.95
C ILE A 32 -14.44 -3.72 -5.01
N VAL A 33 -13.67 -2.76 -4.51
CA VAL A 33 -14.14 -1.77 -3.54
C VAL A 33 -13.77 -0.37 -3.98
N GLU A 34 -14.57 0.59 -3.57
CA GLU A 34 -14.26 2.00 -3.75
C GLU A 34 -13.58 2.55 -2.50
N THR A 35 -12.36 3.08 -2.69
CA THR A 35 -11.59 3.73 -1.64
C THR A 35 -11.41 5.23 -1.91
N ALA A 36 -10.74 5.94 -1.04
CA ALA A 36 -10.33 7.33 -1.29
C ALA A 36 -9.34 7.46 -2.47
N ARG A 37 -8.70 6.36 -2.88
CA ARG A 37 -7.76 6.32 -4.00
C ARG A 37 -8.43 6.01 -5.34
N GLY A 38 -9.67 5.57 -5.32
CA GLY A 38 -10.45 5.08 -6.46
C GLY A 38 -10.89 3.64 -6.26
N VAL A 39 -11.18 2.97 -7.35
CA VAL A 39 -11.55 1.55 -7.36
C VAL A 39 -10.31 0.70 -7.15
N GLU A 40 -10.34 -0.15 -6.16
CA GLU A 40 -9.23 -1.04 -5.79
C GLU A 40 -9.66 -2.51 -5.75
N PHE A 41 -8.72 -3.37 -6.10
CA PHE A 41 -8.87 -4.82 -6.05
C PHE A 41 -8.30 -5.35 -4.74
N GLY A 42 -9.11 -6.00 -3.92
CA GLY A 42 -8.70 -6.48 -2.61
C GLY A 42 -9.07 -7.93 -2.35
N LYS A 43 -8.36 -8.57 -1.42
CA LYS A 43 -8.64 -9.93 -0.96
C LYS A 43 -9.37 -9.88 0.37
N VAL A 44 -10.47 -10.64 0.48
CA VAL A 44 -11.19 -10.82 1.74
C VAL A 44 -10.38 -11.73 2.66
N VAL A 45 -10.00 -11.22 3.82
CA VAL A 45 -9.23 -11.95 4.84
C VAL A 45 -10.06 -12.25 6.09
N LEU A 46 -11.14 -11.51 6.29
CA LEU A 46 -12.12 -11.77 7.34
C LEU A 46 -13.50 -11.86 6.70
N GLY A 47 -14.14 -13.00 6.86
CA GLY A 47 -15.51 -13.21 6.40
C GLY A 47 -16.54 -12.35 7.14
N LYS A 48 -17.81 -12.50 6.82
CA LYS A 48 -18.92 -11.76 7.43
C LYS A 48 -18.89 -11.85 8.96
N ARG A 49 -18.91 -10.72 9.61
CA ARG A 49 -19.02 -10.59 11.07
C ARG A 49 -20.00 -9.50 11.44
N ASN A 50 -20.81 -9.75 12.43
CA ASN A 50 -21.71 -8.75 13.01
C ASN A 50 -20.96 -7.94 14.06
N ILE A 51 -21.00 -6.62 13.93
CA ILE A 51 -20.45 -5.69 14.90
C ILE A 51 -21.55 -4.74 15.37
N ASP A 52 -21.49 -4.41 16.66
CA ASP A 52 -22.39 -3.43 17.25
C ASP A 52 -22.11 -2.03 16.68
N ASP A 53 -23.18 -1.31 16.34
CA ASP A 53 -23.10 0.03 15.72
C ASP A 53 -22.23 1.02 16.52
N GLY A 54 -22.15 0.86 17.83
CA GLY A 54 -21.36 1.74 18.72
C GLY A 54 -19.84 1.62 18.56
N LYS A 55 -19.34 0.59 17.87
CA LYS A 55 -17.90 0.38 17.63
C LYS A 55 -17.45 0.87 16.25
N ILE A 56 -18.35 1.35 15.43
CA ILE A 56 -18.07 1.82 14.07
C ILE A 56 -17.80 3.32 14.13
N VAL A 57 -16.54 3.70 14.03
CA VAL A 57 -16.08 5.11 14.12
C VAL A 57 -16.29 5.88 12.81
N SER A 58 -16.52 5.18 11.68
CA SER A 58 -16.69 5.81 10.36
C SER A 58 -17.77 5.14 9.53
N THR A 59 -18.34 5.88 8.57
CA THR A 59 -19.28 5.31 7.59
C THR A 59 -18.60 4.20 6.79
N LEU A 60 -19.10 2.97 6.93
CA LEU A 60 -18.63 1.83 6.17
C LEU A 60 -19.00 2.01 4.70
N LYS A 61 -18.04 1.96 3.82
CA LYS A 61 -18.29 1.85 2.38
C LYS A 61 -18.69 0.41 2.04
N THR A 62 -19.58 0.27 1.07
CA THR A 62 -20.01 -1.04 0.57
C THR A 62 -19.05 -1.52 -0.51
N ILE A 63 -18.87 -2.83 -0.66
CA ILE A 63 -18.18 -3.39 -1.80
C ILE A 63 -18.99 -3.15 -3.07
N ILE A 64 -18.33 -2.93 -4.20
CA ILE A 64 -19.00 -2.73 -5.48
C ILE A 64 -19.52 -4.07 -6.00
N ARG A 65 -18.63 -5.08 -6.02
CA ARG A 65 -18.95 -6.44 -6.47
C ARG A 65 -17.83 -7.44 -6.11
N VAL A 66 -18.13 -8.70 -6.21
CA VAL A 66 -17.13 -9.77 -6.19
C VAL A 66 -16.32 -9.72 -7.49
N ALA A 67 -15.01 -9.94 -7.41
CA ALA A 67 -14.13 -9.90 -8.55
C ALA A 67 -14.31 -11.14 -9.45
N THR A 68 -14.34 -10.92 -10.74
CA THR A 68 -14.36 -11.96 -11.76
C THR A 68 -12.95 -12.42 -12.15
N ASP A 69 -12.82 -13.49 -12.92
CA ASP A 69 -11.51 -13.93 -13.42
C ASP A 69 -10.89 -12.93 -14.42
N GLU A 70 -11.73 -12.16 -15.11
CA GLU A 70 -11.27 -11.04 -15.95
C GLU A 70 -10.61 -9.94 -15.12
N ASP A 71 -11.17 -9.64 -13.94
CA ASP A 71 -10.59 -8.66 -13.02
C ASP A 71 -9.24 -9.12 -12.47
N LYS A 72 -9.08 -10.42 -12.22
CA LYS A 72 -7.80 -11.00 -11.81
C LYS A 72 -6.74 -10.82 -12.91
N LYS A 73 -7.08 -11.15 -14.15
CA LYS A 73 -6.20 -10.93 -15.31
C LYS A 73 -5.83 -9.46 -15.46
N LYS A 74 -6.83 -8.57 -15.39
CA LYS A 74 -6.59 -7.12 -15.45
C LYS A 74 -5.64 -6.64 -14.35
N ASN A 75 -5.76 -7.19 -13.13
CA ASN A 75 -4.85 -6.86 -12.04
C ASN A 75 -3.43 -7.38 -12.28
N GLU A 76 -3.28 -8.56 -12.89
CA GLU A 76 -1.98 -9.10 -13.30
C GLU A 76 -1.34 -8.26 -14.40
N ASP A 77 -2.09 -7.91 -15.44
CA ASP A 77 -1.64 -7.00 -16.50
C ASP A 77 -1.20 -5.64 -15.93
N ASN A 78 -1.93 -5.12 -14.95
CA ASN A 78 -1.57 -3.87 -14.29
C ASN A 78 -0.26 -4.00 -13.49
N LYS A 79 0.01 -5.14 -12.88
CA LYS A 79 1.28 -5.42 -12.23
C LYS A 79 2.45 -5.46 -13.22
N GLU A 80 2.24 -6.05 -14.39
CA GLU A 80 3.27 -6.05 -15.44
C GLU A 80 3.52 -4.64 -16.00
N LYS A 81 2.46 -3.88 -16.24
CA LYS A 81 2.56 -2.47 -16.64
C LYS A 81 3.30 -1.65 -15.59
N SER A 82 3.04 -1.91 -14.30
CA SER A 82 3.71 -1.24 -13.19
C SER A 82 5.22 -1.51 -13.18
N LYS A 83 5.65 -2.75 -13.47
CA LYS A 83 7.08 -3.08 -13.60
C LYS A 83 7.74 -2.32 -14.75
N LYS A 84 7.08 -2.24 -15.91
CA LYS A 84 7.57 -1.45 -17.05
C LYS A 84 7.64 0.04 -16.73
N ALA A 85 6.60 0.56 -16.08
CA ALA A 85 6.56 1.96 -15.65
C ALA A 85 7.67 2.29 -14.65
N PHE A 86 8.01 1.36 -13.76
CA PHE A 86 9.11 1.53 -12.81
C PHE A 86 10.45 1.72 -13.52
N VAL A 87 10.76 0.90 -14.53
CA VAL A 87 12.01 1.01 -15.29
C VAL A 87 12.08 2.35 -16.01
N ILE A 88 11.02 2.73 -16.74
CA ILE A 88 10.96 4.00 -17.47
C ILE A 88 11.11 5.19 -16.51
N CYS A 89 10.44 5.17 -15.37
CA CYS A 89 10.54 6.23 -14.39
C CYS A 89 11.97 6.35 -13.82
N LYS A 90 12.63 5.22 -13.54
CA LYS A 90 14.01 5.19 -13.06
C LYS A 90 15.00 5.81 -14.06
N GLU A 91 14.83 5.52 -15.36
CA GLU A 91 15.62 6.13 -16.43
C GLU A 91 15.42 7.65 -16.51
N LYS A 92 14.15 8.10 -16.38
CA LYS A 92 13.83 9.52 -16.39
C LYS A 92 14.39 10.26 -15.17
N ILE A 93 14.33 9.66 -13.98
CA ILE A 93 14.94 10.22 -12.76
C ILE A 93 16.45 10.40 -12.97
N ALA A 94 17.13 9.42 -13.53
CA ALA A 94 18.55 9.51 -13.84
C ALA A 94 18.86 10.61 -14.86
N LYS A 95 18.02 10.76 -15.90
CA LYS A 95 18.16 11.82 -16.92
C LYS A 95 18.03 13.22 -16.31
N HIS A 96 17.08 13.41 -15.41
CA HIS A 96 16.87 14.69 -14.71
C HIS A 96 17.83 14.91 -13.54
N LYS A 97 18.71 13.95 -13.23
CA LYS A 97 19.69 14.01 -12.13
C LYS A 97 19.05 14.37 -10.78
N LEU A 98 17.85 13.81 -10.52
CA LEU A 98 17.14 14.04 -9.27
C LEU A 98 17.67 13.11 -8.18
N ASP A 99 17.94 13.67 -7.00
CA ASP A 99 18.40 12.92 -5.84
C ASP A 99 17.19 12.30 -5.11
N MET A 100 16.59 11.29 -5.75
CA MET A 100 15.45 10.55 -5.24
C MET A 100 15.58 9.07 -5.58
N LYS A 101 15.13 8.23 -4.65
CA LYS A 101 15.10 6.78 -4.84
C LYS A 101 13.67 6.34 -5.12
N LEU A 102 13.43 5.82 -6.31
CA LEU A 102 12.15 5.20 -6.66
C LEU A 102 12.01 3.85 -5.96
N ILE A 103 10.92 3.64 -5.27
CA ILE A 103 10.65 2.43 -4.49
C ILE A 103 9.68 1.52 -5.22
N GLU A 104 8.54 2.05 -5.67
CA GLU A 104 7.51 1.26 -6.34
C GLU A 104 6.73 2.12 -7.33
N ALA A 105 6.18 1.49 -8.37
CA ALA A 105 5.20 2.07 -9.26
C ALA A 105 3.93 1.23 -9.22
N GLU A 106 2.76 1.84 -9.17
CA GLU A 106 1.48 1.18 -9.05
C GLU A 106 0.45 1.81 -10.00
N TYR A 107 -0.19 1.00 -10.84
CA TYR A 107 -1.36 1.42 -11.59
C TYR A 107 -2.61 1.23 -10.74
N THR A 108 -3.52 2.20 -10.75
CA THR A 108 -4.85 2.00 -10.19
C THR A 108 -5.61 0.96 -11.02
N PHE A 109 -6.55 0.25 -10.40
CA PHE A 109 -7.34 -0.78 -11.08
C PHE A 109 -8.06 -0.26 -12.33
N ASP A 110 -8.47 1.01 -12.33
CA ASP A 110 -9.11 1.68 -13.47
C ASP A 110 -8.14 2.11 -14.57
N ASN A 111 -6.84 1.98 -14.37
CA ASN A 111 -5.78 2.50 -15.26
C ASN A 111 -5.83 4.03 -15.48
N ASN A 112 -6.56 4.77 -14.67
CA ASN A 112 -6.71 6.22 -14.79
C ASN A 112 -5.53 6.99 -14.18
N LYS A 113 -4.78 6.33 -13.30
CA LYS A 113 -3.66 6.94 -12.58
C LYS A 113 -2.49 5.98 -12.44
N VAL A 114 -1.29 6.54 -12.41
CA VAL A 114 -0.07 5.86 -12.03
C VAL A 114 0.51 6.54 -10.80
N LEU A 115 0.72 5.78 -9.74
CA LEU A 115 1.34 6.23 -8.52
C LEU A 115 2.80 5.78 -8.50
N PHE A 116 3.70 6.71 -8.21
CA PHE A 116 5.11 6.41 -7.99
C PHE A 116 5.45 6.74 -6.54
N TYR A 117 5.95 5.77 -5.83
CA TYR A 117 6.41 5.91 -4.45
C TYR A 117 7.93 6.10 -4.44
N PHE A 118 8.38 7.14 -3.78
CA PHE A 118 9.80 7.47 -3.71
C PHE A 118 10.22 7.95 -2.32
N THR A 119 11.49 7.83 -2.03
CA THR A 119 12.14 8.44 -0.86
C THR A 119 13.15 9.47 -1.30
N ALA A 120 13.30 10.53 -0.51
CA ALA A 120 14.28 11.58 -0.71
C ALA A 120 14.59 12.28 0.62
N ASP A 121 15.81 12.75 0.79
CA ASP A 121 16.26 13.40 2.02
C ASP A 121 15.77 14.85 2.16
N GLY A 122 15.21 15.42 1.10
CA GLY A 122 14.72 16.79 1.09
C GLY A 122 13.54 17.02 0.16
N ARG A 123 13.24 18.28 -0.07
CA ARG A 123 12.22 18.71 -1.02
C ARG A 123 12.80 18.73 -2.43
N ILE A 124 12.23 17.92 -3.31
CA ILE A 124 12.67 17.80 -4.71
C ILE A 124 11.67 18.51 -5.62
N ASP A 125 12.17 19.21 -6.63
CA ASP A 125 11.34 19.73 -7.71
C ASP A 125 11.23 18.69 -8.83
N PHE A 126 10.08 18.06 -8.89
CA PHE A 126 9.77 17.00 -9.86
C PHE A 126 8.83 17.46 -10.99
N ARG A 127 8.65 18.78 -11.21
CA ARG A 127 7.72 19.31 -12.22
C ARG A 127 8.05 18.85 -13.62
N GLU A 128 9.32 18.91 -13.99
CA GLU A 128 9.80 18.47 -15.31
C GLU A 128 9.68 16.93 -15.45
N LEU A 129 10.01 16.19 -14.39
CA LEU A 129 9.84 14.74 -14.37
C LEU A 129 8.36 14.35 -14.59
N VAL A 130 7.42 15.02 -13.93
CA VAL A 130 5.98 14.75 -14.10
C VAL A 130 5.52 15.03 -15.54
N LYS A 131 5.96 16.12 -16.16
CA LYS A 131 5.66 16.42 -17.55
C LYS A 131 6.15 15.34 -18.50
N ASP A 132 7.40 14.90 -18.31
CA ASP A 132 8.01 13.84 -19.10
C ASP A 132 7.27 12.50 -18.92
N LEU A 133 6.93 12.13 -17.70
CA LEU A 133 6.19 10.91 -17.41
C LEU A 133 4.76 10.97 -17.97
N ALA A 134 4.08 12.11 -17.84
CA ALA A 134 2.75 12.29 -18.38
C ALA A 134 2.72 12.18 -19.91
N SER A 135 3.76 12.65 -20.61
CA SER A 135 3.89 12.51 -22.06
C SER A 135 4.03 11.04 -22.50
N VAL A 136 4.72 10.22 -21.69
CA VAL A 136 4.96 8.79 -21.97
C VAL A 136 3.73 7.94 -21.66
N PHE A 137 3.16 8.12 -20.46
CA PHE A 137 2.08 7.24 -19.98
C PHE A 137 0.70 7.69 -20.40
N LYS A 138 0.52 8.96 -20.82
CA LYS A 138 -0.77 9.57 -21.20
C LYS A 138 -1.87 9.38 -20.15
N THR A 139 -1.48 9.26 -18.90
CA THR A 139 -2.34 9.05 -17.73
C THR A 139 -1.96 10.04 -16.62
N ARG A 140 -2.83 10.21 -15.65
CA ARG A 140 -2.54 11.05 -14.48
C ARG A 140 -1.42 10.44 -13.65
N ILE A 141 -0.37 11.22 -13.41
CA ILE A 141 0.78 10.83 -12.60
C ILE A 141 0.63 11.40 -11.19
N GLU A 142 0.79 10.57 -10.20
CA GLU A 142 0.89 10.98 -8.80
C GLU A 142 2.24 10.51 -8.23
N LEU A 143 3.06 11.45 -7.78
CA LEU A 143 4.30 11.19 -7.07
C LEU A 143 4.05 11.30 -5.56
N ARG A 144 4.39 10.25 -4.81
CA ARG A 144 4.21 10.20 -3.35
C ARG A 144 5.53 9.95 -2.67
N GLN A 145 5.98 10.92 -1.91
CA GLN A 145 7.11 10.72 -1.01
C GLN A 145 6.66 9.86 0.17
N ILE A 146 7.45 8.84 0.49
CA ILE A 146 7.22 7.94 1.61
C ILE A 146 8.39 8.01 2.59
N GLY A 147 8.10 7.70 3.85
CA GLY A 147 9.13 7.63 4.88
C GLY A 147 9.92 6.33 4.83
N VAL A 148 11.07 6.31 5.50
CA VAL A 148 11.98 5.14 5.55
C VAL A 148 11.28 3.88 6.08
N ARG A 149 10.35 4.02 7.03
CA ARG A 149 9.60 2.88 7.56
C ARG A 149 8.61 2.32 6.54
N ASP A 150 7.98 3.16 5.72
CA ASP A 150 7.12 2.72 4.62
C ASP A 150 7.93 2.04 3.52
N GLU A 151 9.10 2.59 3.18
CA GLU A 151 10.06 1.96 2.27
C GLU A 151 10.41 0.55 2.77
N THR A 152 10.81 0.44 4.03
CA THR A 152 11.14 -0.84 4.68
C THR A 152 9.99 -1.84 4.61
N LYS A 153 8.76 -1.36 4.75
CA LYS A 153 7.57 -2.19 4.68
C LYS A 153 7.30 -2.71 3.26
N MET A 154 7.62 -1.92 2.24
CA MET A 154 7.42 -2.28 0.84
C MET A 154 8.52 -3.18 0.30
N VAL A 155 9.78 -2.84 0.58
CA VAL A 155 10.96 -3.54 0.06
C VAL A 155 11.31 -4.77 0.90
N GLY A 156 11.06 -4.71 2.21
CA GLY A 156 11.50 -5.75 3.15
C GLY A 156 12.98 -5.61 3.52
N GLY A 157 13.53 -6.66 4.08
CA GLY A 157 14.93 -6.74 4.48
C GLY A 157 15.12 -7.63 5.71
N ILE A 158 16.37 -7.75 6.14
CA ILE A 158 16.76 -8.52 7.32
C ILE A 158 17.19 -7.56 8.41
N GLY A 159 16.65 -7.73 9.61
CA GLY A 159 17.03 -6.96 10.79
C GLY A 159 18.36 -7.43 11.40
N ILE A 160 18.87 -6.65 12.35
CA ILE A 160 20.07 -7.00 13.13
C ILE A 160 19.93 -8.31 13.90
N CYS A 161 18.70 -8.77 14.15
CA CYS A 161 18.39 -10.04 14.79
C CYS A 161 18.41 -11.24 13.83
N GLY A 162 18.78 -11.07 12.55
CA GLY A 162 18.82 -12.11 11.53
C GLY A 162 17.44 -12.55 11.02
N ARG A 163 16.36 -11.88 11.42
CA ARG A 163 14.98 -12.15 10.96
C ARG A 163 14.52 -11.08 10.00
N GLU A 164 13.48 -11.38 9.21
CA GLU A 164 12.80 -10.37 8.41
C GLU A 164 12.31 -9.21 9.27
N LEU A 165 12.41 -8.01 8.71
CA LEU A 165 12.01 -6.79 9.40
C LEU A 165 10.55 -6.86 9.86
N CYS A 166 10.32 -6.56 11.15
CA CYS A 166 8.99 -6.62 11.76
C CYS A 166 7.99 -5.71 11.05
N CYS A 167 8.45 -4.57 10.52
CA CYS A 167 7.62 -3.65 9.74
C CYS A 167 7.11 -4.27 8.44
N HIS A 168 7.88 -5.19 7.84
CA HIS A 168 7.49 -5.88 6.62
C HIS A 168 6.53 -7.04 6.90
N LYS A 169 6.80 -7.87 7.91
CA LYS A 169 6.12 -9.14 8.12
C LYS A 169 4.95 -9.08 9.11
N HIS A 170 5.10 -8.37 10.22
CA HIS A 170 4.18 -8.46 11.35
C HIS A 170 3.39 -7.19 11.64
N LEU A 171 3.96 -6.01 11.37
CA LEU A 171 3.34 -4.74 11.71
C LEU A 171 2.52 -4.20 10.53
N SER A 172 1.22 -4.43 10.55
CA SER A 172 0.30 -3.90 9.55
C SER A 172 0.11 -2.37 9.67
N GLU A 173 0.26 -1.83 10.88
CA GLU A 173 0.15 -0.38 11.17
C GLU A 173 1.44 0.15 11.80
N PHE A 174 1.62 1.48 11.76
CA PHE A 174 2.72 2.15 12.45
C PHE A 174 2.44 2.31 13.94
N VAL A 175 2.43 1.19 14.64
CA VAL A 175 2.35 1.20 16.10
C VAL A 175 3.71 1.60 16.66
N PRO A 176 3.78 2.42 17.73
CA PRO A 176 5.02 2.66 18.44
C PRO A 176 5.59 1.32 18.91
N VAL A 177 6.77 0.96 18.42
CA VAL A 177 7.47 -0.24 18.90
C VAL A 177 8.25 0.16 20.14
N LEU A 178 7.83 -0.36 21.28
CA LEU A 178 8.58 -0.17 22.51
C LEU A 178 9.89 -0.96 22.42
N SER A 179 10.95 -0.28 22.69
CA SER A 179 12.30 -0.79 22.69
C SER A 179 12.53 -1.97 23.64
N LEU A 180 11.68 -2.13 24.63
CA LEU A 180 11.68 -3.26 25.58
C LEU A 180 11.49 -4.64 24.94
N ILE A 181 11.00 -4.69 23.69
CA ILE A 181 10.85 -5.94 22.95
C ILE A 181 12.22 -6.42 22.42
N HIS A 182 13.21 -5.53 22.30
CA HIS A 182 14.54 -5.84 21.81
C HIS A 182 15.53 -5.98 22.97
N ILE A 183 16.25 -7.09 23.02
CA ILE A 183 17.21 -7.43 24.09
C ILE A 183 18.32 -6.37 24.23
N SER A 184 18.65 -5.67 23.15
CA SER A 184 19.65 -4.61 23.15
C SER A 184 19.23 -3.30 23.80
N GLU A 185 17.96 -3.13 24.08
CA GLU A 185 17.38 -1.87 24.49
C GLU A 185 17.56 -1.51 25.96
N PRO A 186 17.60 -2.46 26.90
CA PRO A 186 17.82 -2.15 28.31
C PRO A 186 19.12 -1.38 28.57
N THR A 187 20.12 -1.58 27.73
CA THR A 187 21.42 -0.89 27.85
C THR A 187 21.39 0.59 27.48
N ARG A 188 20.40 1.02 26.70
CA ARG A 188 20.24 2.42 26.30
C ARG A 188 19.54 3.29 27.36
N ARG A 189 19.01 2.68 28.38
CA ARG A 189 18.23 3.35 29.42
C ARG A 189 18.99 3.64 30.70
N THR A 190 20.21 3.22 30.81
CA THR A 190 21.05 3.71 31.88
C THR A 190 21.23 5.21 31.66
N PRO A 191 20.65 6.06 32.51
CA PRO A 191 20.95 7.48 32.42
C PRO A 191 22.43 7.63 32.58
N ILE A 192 23.05 8.24 31.62
CA ILE A 192 24.42 8.71 31.76
C ILE A 192 24.29 9.82 32.79
N SER A 193 24.64 9.49 34.04
CA SER A 193 24.82 10.43 35.13
C SER A 193 25.94 11.40 34.82
#